data_45c216e55c4b76a006ba13710587c46e
#
_entry.id   45c216e55c4b76a006ba13710587c46e
#
_cell.length_a   1.000
_cell.length_b   1.000
_cell.length_c   1.000
_cell.angle_alpha   90.00
_cell.angle_beta   90.00
_cell.angle_gamma   90.00
#
_symmetry.space_group_name_H-M   'P 1'
#
loop_
_entity.id
_entity.type
_entity.pdbx_description
1 polymer ?
#
loop_
_entity_poly.entity_id
_entity_poly.type
_entity_poly.pdbx_seq_one_letter_code
_entity_poly.pdbx_strand_id
1 'polypeptide(L)'
;KRIAELYKANWKDLSSYEGSPFVGPKDAKVTIVEFFDFNCGYCKRLAPELMKVIKANPKVKVVFKPVTFLGSMPAAKAAMAANKQGKFLEVYEALLTHNGQITTAVIEDIIKKAGLDVEKTKKLMESDEIAKEISAIAGLSQKVQIRGVPTLIMNGEALQAIDADTIQNAINNVK
;
A
#
# COMPACT_ATOMS: atom_id res chain seq x y z
N LYS A 1 21.94 5.29 7.83
CA LYS A 1 21.93 6.11 9.04
C LYS A 1 21.03 7.33 8.89
N ARG A 2 21.25 8.10 7.84
CA ARG A 2 20.39 9.25 7.51
C ARG A 2 18.95 8.83 7.19
N ILE A 3 18.77 7.74 6.47
CA ILE A 3 17.44 7.21 6.13
C ILE A 3 16.69 6.81 7.40
N ALA A 4 17.35 6.14 8.34
CA ALA A 4 16.75 5.76 9.61
C ALA A 4 16.26 6.98 10.38
N GLU A 5 17.03 8.07 10.37
CA GLU A 5 16.63 9.32 11.02
C GLU A 5 15.42 9.96 10.32
N LEU A 6 15.36 9.90 8.99
CA LEU A 6 14.24 10.41 8.21
C LEU A 6 12.95 9.66 8.52
N TYR A 7 13.02 8.34 8.67
CA TYR A 7 11.84 7.54 9.00
C TYR A 7 11.30 7.89 10.38
N LYS A 8 12.18 8.05 11.37
CA LYS A 8 11.77 8.44 12.72
C LYS A 8 11.21 9.86 12.76
N ALA A 9 11.89 10.79 12.12
CA ALA A 9 11.47 12.20 12.08
C ALA A 9 10.14 12.41 11.39
N ASN A 10 9.80 11.55 10.42
CA ASN A 10 8.58 11.65 9.63
C ASN A 10 7.56 10.55 9.95
N TRP A 11 7.74 9.84 11.07
CA TRP A 11 6.90 8.68 11.37
C TRP A 11 5.43 9.03 11.50
N LYS A 12 5.11 10.19 12.06
CA LYS A 12 3.72 10.63 12.16
C LYS A 12 3.03 10.68 10.80
N ASP A 13 3.69 11.28 9.81
CA ASP A 13 3.15 11.36 8.45
C ASP A 13 3.16 10.01 7.75
N LEU A 14 4.23 9.23 7.93
CA LEU A 14 4.34 7.89 7.33
C LEU A 14 3.24 6.96 7.81
N SER A 15 2.94 6.98 9.10
CA SER A 15 1.95 6.08 9.70
C SER A 15 0.53 6.63 9.65
N SER A 16 0.33 7.83 9.11
CA SER A 16 -0.99 8.43 8.98
C SER A 16 -1.86 7.64 7.99
N TYR A 17 -3.09 7.40 8.39
CA TYR A 17 -4.10 6.81 7.52
C TYR A 17 -4.88 7.87 6.72
N GLU A 18 -4.65 9.15 6.96
CA GLU A 18 -5.29 10.21 6.19
C GLU A 18 -4.79 10.18 4.74
N GLY A 19 -5.69 10.02 3.80
CA GLY A 19 -5.35 9.94 2.39
C GLY A 19 -4.60 8.69 1.98
N SER A 20 -4.56 7.67 2.85
CA SER A 20 -3.91 6.39 2.55
C SER A 20 -4.79 5.24 2.99
N PRO A 21 -4.90 4.18 2.18
CA PRO A 21 -5.58 2.97 2.62
C PRO A 21 -4.86 2.36 3.81
N PHE A 22 -5.63 1.78 4.72
CA PHE A 22 -5.06 1.06 5.86
C PHE A 22 -5.98 -0.06 6.31
N VAL A 23 -5.42 -1.01 7.02
CA VAL A 23 -6.15 -2.07 7.71
C VAL A 23 -5.69 -2.12 9.17
N GLY A 24 -6.50 -2.73 10.01
CA GLY A 24 -6.21 -2.85 11.44
C GLY A 24 -6.67 -1.63 12.25
N PRO A 25 -6.46 -1.66 13.58
CA PRO A 25 -6.90 -0.58 14.46
C PRO A 25 -6.11 0.71 14.23
N LYS A 26 -6.79 1.84 14.33
CA LYS A 26 -6.15 3.16 14.15
C LYS A 26 -5.04 3.41 15.18
N ASP A 27 -5.22 2.91 16.40
CA ASP A 27 -4.31 3.10 17.52
C ASP A 27 -3.45 1.86 17.80
N ALA A 28 -3.13 1.08 16.78
CA ALA A 28 -2.38 -0.16 16.91
C ALA A 28 -0.98 0.09 17.52
N LYS A 29 -0.54 -0.86 18.34
CA LYS A 29 0.81 -0.85 18.92
C LYS A 29 1.90 -1.05 17.86
N VAL A 30 1.59 -1.83 16.82
CA VAL A 30 2.49 -2.09 15.71
C VAL A 30 1.86 -1.56 14.44
N THR A 31 2.60 -0.72 13.71
CA THR A 31 2.18 -0.20 12.41
C THR A 31 3.27 -0.48 11.38
N ILE A 32 2.87 -1.09 10.28
CA ILE A 32 3.72 -1.32 9.12
C ILE A 32 3.26 -0.40 8.00
N VAL A 33 4.20 0.31 7.39
CA VAL A 33 3.96 1.14 6.21
C VAL A 33 4.59 0.47 5.02
N GLU A 34 3.83 0.30 3.95
CA GLU A 34 4.35 -0.27 2.71
C GLU A 34 4.33 0.78 1.60
N PHE A 35 5.53 1.17 1.12
CA PHE A 35 5.64 1.85 -0.17
C PHE A 35 5.81 0.78 -1.24
N PHE A 36 4.96 0.82 -2.26
CA PHE A 36 4.94 -0.20 -3.29
C PHE A 36 4.48 0.40 -4.61
N ASP A 37 4.70 -0.35 -5.70
CA ASP A 37 4.26 0.03 -7.03
C ASP A 37 3.58 -1.19 -7.64
N PHE A 38 2.39 -1.00 -8.21
CA PHE A 38 1.63 -2.12 -8.78
C PHE A 38 2.34 -2.81 -9.94
N ASN A 39 3.31 -2.15 -10.57
CA ASN A 39 4.09 -2.73 -11.67
C ASN A 39 5.45 -3.27 -11.22
N CYS A 40 5.70 -3.34 -9.92
CA CYS A 40 6.97 -3.83 -9.37
C CYS A 40 6.90 -5.35 -9.12
N GLY A 41 7.83 -6.11 -9.70
CA GLY A 41 7.87 -7.57 -9.54
C GLY A 41 8.07 -8.02 -8.10
N TYR A 42 8.94 -7.36 -7.35
CA TYR A 42 9.16 -7.68 -5.92
C TYR A 42 7.94 -7.35 -5.07
N CYS A 43 7.22 -6.28 -5.41
CA CYS A 43 5.97 -5.93 -4.73
C CYS A 43 4.91 -7.01 -4.97
N LYS A 44 4.87 -7.57 -6.18
CA LYS A 44 3.98 -8.69 -6.50
C LYS A 44 4.29 -9.94 -5.68
N ARG A 45 5.57 -10.21 -5.45
CA ARG A 45 5.98 -11.34 -4.61
C ARG A 45 5.64 -11.13 -3.14
N LEU A 46 5.78 -9.89 -2.67
CA LEU A 46 5.49 -9.56 -1.28
C LEU A 46 4.00 -9.62 -0.96
N ALA A 47 3.13 -9.27 -1.91
CA ALA A 47 1.70 -9.13 -1.65
C ALA A 47 1.06 -10.35 -0.99
N PRO A 48 1.23 -11.59 -1.48
CA PRO A 48 0.65 -12.76 -0.81
C PRO A 48 1.19 -12.97 0.60
N GLU A 49 2.48 -12.66 0.80
CA GLU A 49 3.12 -12.80 2.11
C GLU A 49 2.58 -11.77 3.10
N LEU A 50 2.43 -10.52 2.66
CA LEU A 50 1.86 -9.48 3.49
C LEU A 50 0.40 -9.77 3.83
N MET A 51 -0.36 -10.34 2.88
CA MET A 51 -1.76 -10.74 3.15
C MET A 51 -1.84 -11.81 4.23
N LYS A 52 -0.91 -12.76 4.27
CA LYS A 52 -0.82 -13.76 5.34
C LYS A 52 -0.60 -13.08 6.69
N VAL A 53 0.30 -12.11 6.74
CA VAL A 53 0.59 -11.35 7.96
C VAL A 53 -0.64 -10.59 8.43
N ILE A 54 -1.33 -9.92 7.52
CA ILE A 54 -2.55 -9.17 7.84
C ILE A 54 -3.60 -10.08 8.46
N LYS A 55 -3.84 -11.25 7.86
CA LYS A 55 -4.82 -12.21 8.37
C LYS A 55 -4.44 -12.75 9.76
N ALA A 56 -3.17 -12.98 9.99
CA ALA A 56 -2.68 -13.54 11.25
C ALA A 56 -2.59 -12.50 12.37
N ASN A 57 -2.64 -11.21 12.04
CA ASN A 57 -2.38 -10.14 12.99
C ASN A 57 -3.45 -9.04 12.93
N PRO A 58 -4.68 -9.33 13.37
CA PRO A 58 -5.77 -8.35 13.27
C PRO A 58 -5.54 -7.09 14.12
N LYS A 59 -4.59 -7.10 15.04
CA LYS A 59 -4.25 -5.95 15.89
C LYS A 59 -3.13 -5.09 15.31
N VAL A 60 -2.51 -5.51 14.21
CA VAL A 60 -1.46 -4.75 13.53
C VAL A 60 -2.12 -3.82 12.51
N LYS A 61 -1.67 -2.57 12.47
CA LYS A 61 -2.09 -1.63 11.42
C LYS A 61 -1.11 -1.72 10.27
N VAL A 62 -1.63 -1.79 9.05
CA VAL A 62 -0.82 -1.70 7.83
C VAL A 62 -1.34 -0.53 7.03
N VAL A 63 -0.45 0.40 6.68
CA VAL A 63 -0.76 1.58 5.88
C VAL A 63 -0.12 1.41 4.52
N PHE A 64 -0.90 1.61 3.47
CA PHE A 64 -0.47 1.36 2.09
C PHE A 64 -0.19 2.69 1.39
N LYS A 65 1.00 2.81 0.84
CA LYS A 65 1.48 4.03 0.16
C LYS A 65 1.87 3.69 -1.28
N PRO A 66 0.90 3.64 -2.21
CA PRO A 66 1.24 3.34 -3.61
C PRO A 66 1.99 4.50 -4.25
N VAL A 67 3.13 4.17 -4.87
CA VAL A 67 3.88 5.09 -5.71
C VAL A 67 3.73 4.66 -7.16
N THR A 68 4.02 5.55 -8.09
CA THR A 68 3.74 5.31 -9.51
C THR A 68 4.98 5.46 -10.38
N PHE A 69 6.14 5.07 -9.84
CA PHE A 69 7.44 5.21 -10.51
C PHE A 69 7.52 4.40 -11.81
N LEU A 70 6.77 3.31 -11.90
CA LEU A 70 6.86 2.33 -12.98
C LEU A 70 5.64 2.38 -13.92
N GLY A 71 5.03 3.55 -14.04
CA GLY A 71 3.90 3.73 -14.96
C GLY A 71 2.59 3.11 -14.46
N SER A 72 2.41 2.97 -13.16
CA SER A 72 1.26 2.29 -12.56
C SER A 72 0.14 3.23 -12.13
N MET A 73 0.09 4.46 -12.64
CA MET A 73 -0.92 5.45 -12.24
C MET A 73 -2.36 4.91 -12.36
N PRO A 74 -2.76 4.24 -13.46
CA PRO A 74 -4.12 3.71 -13.54
C PRO A 74 -4.45 2.69 -12.45
N ALA A 75 -3.53 1.79 -12.14
CA ALA A 75 -3.72 0.80 -11.08
C ALA A 75 -3.81 1.47 -9.70
N ALA A 76 -2.94 2.46 -9.45
CA ALA A 76 -2.97 3.21 -8.20
C ALA A 76 -4.30 3.94 -8.02
N LYS A 77 -4.79 4.60 -9.07
CA LYS A 77 -6.10 5.27 -9.03
C LYS A 77 -7.23 4.28 -8.75
N ALA A 78 -7.20 3.11 -9.39
CA ALA A 78 -8.21 2.07 -9.16
C ALA A 78 -8.22 1.60 -7.70
N ALA A 79 -7.05 1.35 -7.14
CA ALA A 79 -6.93 0.91 -5.75
C ALA A 79 -7.42 2.00 -4.78
N MET A 80 -7.07 3.26 -5.03
CA MET A 80 -7.53 4.38 -4.20
C MET A 80 -9.05 4.56 -4.32
N ALA A 81 -9.62 4.40 -5.52
CA ALA A 81 -11.07 4.44 -5.71
C ALA A 81 -11.76 3.29 -5.00
N ALA A 82 -11.18 2.09 -5.02
CA ALA A 82 -11.69 0.95 -4.26
C ALA A 82 -11.65 1.23 -2.75
N ASN A 83 -10.61 1.91 -2.28
CA ASN A 83 -10.51 2.30 -0.88
C ASN A 83 -11.68 3.18 -0.43
N LYS A 84 -12.11 4.12 -1.28
CA LYS A 84 -13.26 4.99 -0.99
C LYS A 84 -14.57 4.18 -0.87
N GLN A 85 -14.58 2.97 -1.39
CA GLN A 85 -15.77 2.10 -1.43
C GLN A 85 -15.62 0.86 -0.53
N GLY A 86 -14.61 0.83 0.33
CA GLY A 86 -14.41 -0.25 1.30
C GLY A 86 -13.87 -1.55 0.71
N LYS A 87 -13.24 -1.51 -0.46
CA LYS A 87 -12.76 -2.70 -1.17
C LYS A 87 -11.28 -2.65 -1.53
N PHE A 88 -10.48 -1.91 -0.75
CA PHE A 88 -9.06 -1.74 -1.08
C PHE A 88 -8.30 -3.06 -1.17
N LEU A 89 -8.38 -3.91 -0.12
CA LEU A 89 -7.57 -5.14 -0.09
C LEU A 89 -7.89 -6.08 -1.24
N GLU A 90 -9.16 -6.22 -1.60
CA GLU A 90 -9.58 -7.08 -2.72
C GLU A 90 -8.95 -6.62 -4.02
N VAL A 91 -8.97 -5.31 -4.28
CA VAL A 91 -8.39 -4.75 -5.51
C VAL A 91 -6.87 -4.76 -5.46
N TYR A 92 -6.28 -4.43 -4.32
CA TYR A 92 -4.84 -4.48 -4.07
C TYR A 92 -4.29 -5.88 -4.39
N GLU A 93 -4.88 -6.91 -3.80
CA GLU A 93 -4.43 -8.28 -4.00
C GLU A 93 -4.61 -8.72 -5.46
N ALA A 94 -5.76 -8.41 -6.04
CA ALA A 94 -6.05 -8.80 -7.42
C ALA A 94 -5.07 -8.15 -8.42
N LEU A 95 -4.74 -6.89 -8.22
CA LEU A 95 -3.78 -6.18 -9.08
C LEU A 95 -2.38 -6.75 -8.93
N LEU A 96 -1.93 -7.02 -7.71
CA LEU A 96 -0.57 -7.48 -7.45
C LEU A 96 -0.37 -8.98 -7.73
N THR A 97 -1.45 -9.75 -7.79
CA THR A 97 -1.37 -11.17 -8.16
C THR A 97 -1.75 -11.45 -9.62
N HIS A 98 -2.11 -10.41 -10.36
CA HIS A 98 -2.39 -10.56 -11.78
C HIS A 98 -1.13 -10.93 -12.56
N ASN A 99 -1.24 -11.95 -13.41
CA ASN A 99 -0.15 -12.35 -14.31
C ASN A 99 -0.26 -11.57 -15.60
N GLY A 100 0.80 -10.86 -15.95
CA GLY A 100 0.85 -10.07 -17.18
C GLY A 100 0.60 -8.59 -16.92
N GLN A 101 0.47 -7.84 -18.01
CA GLN A 101 0.32 -6.39 -17.97
C GLN A 101 -1.03 -5.99 -17.40
N ILE A 102 -1.02 -4.98 -16.55
CA ILE A 102 -2.25 -4.42 -15.98
C ILE A 102 -2.81 -3.39 -16.96
N THR A 103 -3.72 -3.84 -17.81
CA THR A 103 -4.37 -2.99 -18.83
C THR A 103 -5.66 -2.39 -18.26
N THR A 104 -6.25 -1.45 -19.00
CA THR A 104 -7.56 -0.90 -18.65
C THR A 104 -8.61 -2.01 -18.52
N ALA A 105 -8.61 -2.98 -19.44
CA ALA A 105 -9.56 -4.09 -19.41
C ALA A 105 -9.37 -4.95 -18.14
N VAL A 106 -8.12 -5.21 -17.75
CA VAL A 106 -7.79 -5.94 -16.52
C VAL A 106 -8.31 -5.20 -15.30
N ILE A 107 -8.09 -3.89 -15.24
CA ILE A 107 -8.55 -3.05 -14.13
C ILE A 107 -10.09 -3.11 -14.02
N GLU A 108 -10.80 -2.98 -15.15
CA GLU A 108 -12.27 -3.04 -15.14
C GLU A 108 -12.78 -4.39 -14.67
N ASP A 109 -12.14 -5.47 -15.11
CA ASP A 109 -12.51 -6.81 -14.68
C ASP A 109 -12.30 -7.00 -13.15
N ILE A 110 -11.19 -6.49 -12.64
CA ILE A 110 -10.89 -6.56 -11.21
C ILE A 110 -11.92 -5.75 -10.41
N ILE A 111 -12.29 -4.56 -10.88
CA ILE A 111 -13.30 -3.73 -10.23
C ILE A 111 -14.64 -4.48 -10.16
N LYS A 112 -15.05 -5.09 -11.27
CA LYS A 112 -16.29 -5.89 -11.32
C LYS A 112 -16.26 -7.06 -10.34
N LYS A 113 -15.17 -7.81 -10.33
CA LYS A 113 -15.03 -8.99 -9.46
C LYS A 113 -14.99 -8.60 -7.98
N ALA A 114 -14.57 -7.39 -7.67
CA ALA A 114 -14.61 -6.86 -6.31
C ALA A 114 -16.02 -6.42 -5.89
N GLY A 115 -16.99 -6.48 -6.80
CA GLY A 115 -18.38 -6.10 -6.52
C GLY A 115 -18.64 -4.61 -6.64
N LEU A 116 -17.76 -3.88 -7.33
CA LEU A 116 -17.87 -2.42 -7.49
C LEU A 116 -18.48 -2.07 -8.84
N ASP A 117 -19.18 -0.95 -8.86
CA ASP A 117 -19.72 -0.37 -10.11
C ASP A 117 -18.58 0.26 -10.90
N VAL A 118 -18.40 -0.15 -12.16
CA VAL A 118 -17.28 0.29 -13.00
C VAL A 118 -17.34 1.80 -13.25
N GLU A 119 -18.52 2.32 -13.64
CA GLU A 119 -18.63 3.75 -13.98
C GLU A 119 -18.43 4.65 -12.76
N LYS A 120 -18.99 4.28 -11.61
CA LYS A 120 -18.78 5.01 -10.37
C LYS A 120 -17.30 5.01 -9.97
N THR A 121 -16.64 3.85 -10.08
CA THR A 121 -15.23 3.71 -9.73
C THR A 121 -14.37 4.55 -10.68
N LYS A 122 -14.66 4.55 -11.98
CA LYS A 122 -13.94 5.38 -12.95
C LYS A 122 -14.04 6.87 -12.62
N LYS A 123 -15.20 7.34 -12.20
CA LYS A 123 -15.38 8.74 -11.79
C LYS A 123 -14.51 9.07 -10.58
N LEU A 124 -14.48 8.17 -9.59
CA LEU A 124 -13.63 8.35 -8.42
C LEU A 124 -12.15 8.36 -8.80
N MET A 125 -11.73 7.50 -9.73
CA MET A 125 -10.35 7.44 -10.21
C MET A 125 -9.87 8.79 -10.77
N GLU A 126 -10.76 9.55 -11.37
CA GLU A 126 -10.44 10.84 -11.98
C GLU A 126 -10.72 12.03 -11.05
N SER A 127 -11.05 11.78 -9.78
CA SER A 127 -11.35 12.85 -8.84
C SER A 127 -10.10 13.61 -8.40
N ASP A 128 -10.27 14.88 -8.05
CA ASP A 128 -9.21 15.71 -7.51
C ASP A 128 -8.71 15.17 -6.17
N GLU A 129 -9.60 14.59 -5.37
CA GLU A 129 -9.24 14.01 -4.07
C GLU A 129 -8.21 12.90 -4.23
N ILE A 130 -8.44 11.96 -5.14
CA ILE A 130 -7.50 10.86 -5.39
C ILE A 130 -6.20 11.39 -5.98
N ALA A 131 -6.27 12.34 -6.91
CA ALA A 131 -5.06 12.95 -7.46
C ALA A 131 -4.19 13.58 -6.36
N LYS A 132 -4.81 14.27 -5.42
CA LYS A 132 -4.09 14.88 -4.28
C LYS A 132 -3.50 13.83 -3.36
N GLU A 133 -4.23 12.74 -3.09
CA GLU A 133 -3.76 11.65 -2.24
C GLU A 133 -2.51 10.98 -2.85
N ILE A 134 -2.57 10.67 -4.13
CA ILE A 134 -1.42 10.05 -4.82
C ILE A 134 -0.23 11.01 -4.85
N SER A 135 -0.48 12.29 -5.12
CA SER A 135 0.56 13.31 -5.12
C SER A 135 1.20 13.49 -3.74
N ALA A 136 0.40 13.46 -2.68
CA ALA A 136 0.90 13.57 -1.31
C ALA A 136 1.81 12.38 -0.96
N ILE A 137 1.44 11.18 -1.37
CA ILE A 137 2.24 9.98 -1.17
C ILE A 137 3.57 10.11 -1.93
N ALA A 138 3.54 10.59 -3.17
CA ALA A 138 4.76 10.82 -3.95
C ALA A 138 5.68 11.84 -3.27
N GLY A 139 5.12 12.94 -2.77
CA GLY A 139 5.88 13.95 -2.05
C GLY A 139 6.52 13.41 -0.77
N LEU A 140 5.76 12.61 -0.02
CA LEU A 140 6.29 11.97 1.19
C LEU A 140 7.41 10.98 0.85
N SER A 141 7.24 10.20 -0.22
CA SER A 141 8.27 9.25 -0.65
C SER A 141 9.59 9.96 -0.99
N GLN A 142 9.51 11.13 -1.61
CA GLN A 142 10.70 11.95 -1.89
C GLN A 142 11.31 12.50 -0.61
N LYS A 143 10.48 12.99 0.30
CA LYS A 143 10.93 13.57 1.56
C LYS A 143 11.73 12.57 2.39
N VAL A 144 11.27 11.32 2.47
CA VAL A 144 11.96 10.28 3.23
C VAL A 144 12.92 9.45 2.37
N GLN A 145 13.13 9.87 1.12
CA GLN A 145 14.10 9.27 0.20
C GLN A 145 13.85 7.79 -0.10
N ILE A 146 12.58 7.45 -0.40
CA ILE A 146 12.26 6.11 -0.89
C ILE A 146 12.86 5.98 -2.30
N ARG A 147 13.82 5.08 -2.46
CA ARG A 147 14.54 4.89 -3.73
C ARG A 147 14.19 3.57 -4.42
N GLY A 148 13.64 2.65 -3.68
CA GLY A 148 13.25 1.35 -4.20
C GLY A 148 11.96 0.86 -3.58
N VAL A 149 11.30 -0.05 -4.26
CA VAL A 149 10.08 -0.69 -3.79
C VAL A 149 10.23 -2.20 -3.89
N PRO A 150 9.61 -2.95 -3.01
CA PRO A 150 8.84 -2.48 -1.86
C PRO A 150 9.77 -1.93 -0.76
N THR A 151 9.29 -0.95 -0.01
CA THR A 151 9.94 -0.52 1.22
C THR A 151 8.94 -0.68 2.36
N LEU A 152 9.31 -1.47 3.36
CA LEU A 152 8.52 -1.66 4.57
C LEU A 152 9.16 -0.90 5.72
N ILE A 153 8.35 -0.18 6.48
CA ILE A 153 8.79 0.55 7.67
C ILE A 153 7.87 0.15 8.81
N MET A 154 8.44 -0.35 9.90
CA MET A 154 7.66 -0.78 11.06
C MET A 154 8.05 0.05 12.27
N ASN A 155 7.07 0.77 12.84
CA ASN A 155 7.28 1.62 14.02
C ASN A 155 8.49 2.55 13.87
N GLY A 156 8.64 3.16 12.68
CA GLY A 156 9.70 4.12 12.41
C GLY A 156 11.02 3.53 11.97
N GLU A 157 11.13 2.21 11.82
CA GLU A 157 12.36 1.55 11.44
C GLU A 157 12.18 0.71 10.17
N ALA A 158 13.20 0.74 9.30
CA ALA A 158 13.19 -0.08 8.09
C ALA A 158 13.06 -1.56 8.44
N LEU A 159 12.16 -2.24 7.75
CA LEU A 159 11.93 -3.67 7.92
C LEU A 159 12.46 -4.40 6.69
N GLN A 160 13.56 -5.14 6.84
CA GLN A 160 14.19 -5.90 5.78
C GLN A 160 13.57 -7.30 5.73
N ALA A 161 12.38 -7.39 5.16
CA ALA A 161 11.65 -8.65 5.11
C ALA A 161 10.80 -8.72 3.85
N ILE A 162 10.74 -9.89 3.24
CA ILE A 162 9.96 -10.13 2.01
C ILE A 162 9.05 -11.35 2.14
N ASP A 163 9.06 -12.04 3.28
CA ASP A 163 8.20 -13.19 3.51
C ASP A 163 7.45 -13.05 4.83
N ALA A 164 6.36 -13.80 4.95
CA ALA A 164 5.47 -13.73 6.10
C ALA A 164 6.18 -14.07 7.41
N ASP A 165 7.04 -15.07 7.40
CA ASP A 165 7.72 -15.52 8.63
C ASP A 165 8.64 -14.44 9.18
N THR A 166 9.44 -13.81 8.32
CA THR A 166 10.37 -12.76 8.74
C THR A 166 9.60 -11.53 9.26
N ILE A 167 8.52 -11.17 8.58
CA ILE A 167 7.67 -10.05 9.05
C ILE A 167 7.03 -10.41 10.39
N GLN A 168 6.52 -11.63 10.54
CA GLN A 168 5.90 -12.08 11.79
C GLN A 168 6.91 -12.06 12.95
N ASN A 169 8.14 -12.49 12.72
CA ASN A 169 9.18 -12.44 13.72
C ASN A 169 9.47 -11.01 14.17
N ALA A 170 9.50 -10.07 13.23
CA ALA A 170 9.69 -8.66 13.56
C ALA A 170 8.53 -8.12 14.42
N ILE A 171 7.29 -8.48 14.08
CA ILE A 171 6.12 -8.10 14.86
C ILE A 171 6.22 -8.63 16.28
N ASN A 172 6.59 -9.91 16.42
CA ASN A 172 6.69 -10.59 17.73
C ASN A 172 7.77 -9.95 18.63
N ASN A 173 8.76 -9.32 18.01
CA ASN A 173 9.88 -8.72 18.75
C ASN A 173 9.63 -7.25 19.15
N VAL A 174 8.50 -6.68 18.80
CA VAL A 174 8.14 -5.33 19.23
C VAL A 174 7.79 -5.34 20.71
N LYS A 175 8.37 -4.41 21.46
CA LYS A 175 8.15 -4.30 22.92
C LYS A 175 7.06 -3.31 23.33
#